data_5bc8dfe4bf8a111c5acb690a69cb909b
#
_entry.id   5bc8dfe4bf8a111c5acb690a69cb909b
#
_cell.length_a   1.000
_cell.length_b   1.000
_cell.length_c   1.000
_cell.angle_alpha   90.00
_cell.angle_beta   90.00
_cell.angle_gamma   90.00
#
_symmetry.space_group_name_H-M   'P 1'
#
loop_
_entity.id
_entity.type
_entity.pdbx_description
1 polymer ?
#
loop_
_entity_poly.entity_id
_entity_poly.type
_entity_poly.pdbx_seq_one_letter_code
_entity_poly.pdbx_strand_id
1 'polypeptide(L)'
;MSPARGKRLADVFYWLLLVGGCAVFLLMNLYTTIKEDDLFHSSIGSRSLQPITGLLDVWRSWVDYYRFDPRTSNFLSFLFDGVLGKSVFNVCNTLVFGLMAHIFSRLTTGRNSAMALVMLYTYMVTRMPVPGETMLWMDGSFNYLWCITASLLMVAYLMKHRDRQPGWLKGVALLILALFVGGMNEGTTFGVFGGLCLYYLFNRDKVDRTVVIVMTGYLLGVILLITCPGAWERASSEVTHDAGFMPMMAGRSRLLLDKSIQYITPAVAVIILIVSLAVSRFRKLFTATPLPWIFVVLMAFAFIVGKDQQRPFFAVSMVGLILVVMAIYAMIKRVWWLQLLVIIGGLALCVKCYPANIRTMKQYQEFFNQVEADIRQTPDRQVILKVPHFDGYSRFIKYLNFDSWNYLIREETLCFHYDKDNIQFVNDSVYNAYHEGRLLDGAVPVPFEARDCEAVQEVFALPARGYVAVQMSQDTISYAYQFAQAFQADGTPMPFPVPYLPLLYQGHEYLIFPSLDEKVARLSFNPFTLEGAPIDLVLGVTVD
;
A
#
# COMPACT_ATOMS: atom_id res chain seq x y z
N MET A 1 -18.07 -46.24 3.71
CA MET A 1 -16.87 -45.64 4.38
C MET A 1 -17.28 -45.24 5.78
N SER A 2 -16.52 -45.65 6.82
CA SER A 2 -16.90 -45.26 8.19
C SER A 2 -16.82 -43.73 8.37
N PRO A 3 -17.71 -43.10 9.18
CA PRO A 3 -17.71 -41.65 9.40
C PRO A 3 -16.37 -41.09 9.88
N ALA A 4 -15.63 -41.86 10.67
CA ALA A 4 -14.31 -41.49 11.17
C ALA A 4 -13.25 -41.43 10.04
N ARG A 5 -13.29 -42.36 9.09
CA ARG A 5 -12.38 -42.40 7.94
C ARG A 5 -12.65 -41.23 6.98
N GLY A 6 -13.96 -40.90 6.77
CA GLY A 6 -14.33 -39.74 5.97
C GLY A 6 -13.85 -38.43 6.54
N LYS A 7 -13.94 -38.24 7.88
CA LYS A 7 -13.43 -37.06 8.57
C LYS A 7 -11.92 -36.92 8.43
N ARG A 8 -11.16 -38.02 8.63
CA ARG A 8 -9.69 -38.00 8.47
C ARG A 8 -9.27 -37.59 7.05
N LEU A 9 -9.94 -38.13 6.02
CA LEU A 9 -9.63 -37.78 4.63
C LEU A 9 -9.92 -36.28 4.34
N ALA A 10 -11.01 -35.73 4.85
CA ALA A 10 -11.33 -34.33 4.71
C ALA A 10 -10.30 -33.43 5.41
N ASP A 11 -9.82 -33.81 6.61
CA ASP A 11 -8.77 -33.09 7.33
C ASP A 11 -7.43 -33.19 6.58
N VAL A 12 -7.03 -34.34 6.07
CA VAL A 12 -5.82 -34.49 5.24
C VAL A 12 -5.89 -33.60 4.01
N PHE A 13 -7.02 -33.64 3.28
CA PHE A 13 -7.21 -32.83 2.09
C PHE A 13 -7.15 -31.31 2.40
N TYR A 14 -7.74 -30.90 3.52
CA TYR A 14 -7.63 -29.52 4.01
C TYR A 14 -6.16 -29.09 4.22
N TRP A 15 -5.38 -29.90 4.91
CA TRP A 15 -3.98 -29.57 5.18
C TRP A 15 -3.12 -29.59 3.91
N LEU A 16 -3.38 -30.49 2.98
CA LEU A 16 -2.72 -30.48 1.67
C LEU A 16 -3.02 -29.19 0.90
N LEU A 17 -4.27 -28.72 0.90
CA LEU A 17 -4.63 -27.45 0.29
C LEU A 17 -4.00 -26.25 0.99
N LEU A 18 -3.93 -26.25 2.32
CA LEU A 18 -3.30 -25.17 3.08
C LEU A 18 -1.79 -25.09 2.79
N VAL A 19 -1.10 -26.23 2.87
CA VAL A 19 0.35 -26.30 2.58
C VAL A 19 0.62 -25.98 1.11
N GLY A 20 -0.17 -26.51 0.18
CA GLY A 20 -0.05 -26.18 -1.24
C GLY A 20 -0.27 -24.69 -1.52
N GLY A 21 -1.27 -24.09 -0.87
CA GLY A 21 -1.51 -22.64 -0.95
C GLY A 21 -0.34 -21.81 -0.40
N CYS A 22 0.25 -22.25 0.73
CA CYS A 22 1.44 -21.62 1.28
C CYS A 22 2.65 -21.77 0.34
N ALA A 23 2.82 -22.92 -0.31
CA ALA A 23 3.92 -23.13 -1.27
C ALA A 23 3.79 -22.21 -2.49
N VAL A 24 2.57 -22.07 -3.05
CA VAL A 24 2.30 -21.13 -4.13
C VAL A 24 2.56 -19.68 -3.68
N PHE A 25 2.11 -19.33 -2.48
CA PHE A 25 2.31 -17.98 -1.94
C PHE A 25 3.80 -17.68 -1.67
N LEU A 26 4.57 -18.66 -1.17
CA LEU A 26 6.02 -18.54 -1.03
C LEU A 26 6.71 -18.31 -2.37
N LEU A 27 6.32 -19.08 -3.40
CA LEU A 27 6.84 -18.91 -4.74
C LEU A 27 6.56 -17.49 -5.27
N MET A 28 5.37 -16.96 -5.02
CA MET A 28 5.02 -15.58 -5.39
C MET A 28 5.86 -14.55 -4.60
N ASN A 29 6.09 -14.75 -3.28
CA ASN A 29 6.98 -13.90 -2.50
C ASN A 29 8.42 -13.91 -3.03
N LEU A 30 8.93 -15.04 -3.52
CA LEU A 30 10.27 -15.13 -4.11
C LEU A 30 10.42 -14.29 -5.39
N TYR A 31 9.33 -14.08 -6.12
CA TYR A 31 9.32 -13.26 -7.35
C TYR A 31 8.96 -11.79 -7.10
N THR A 32 8.75 -11.36 -5.86
CA THR A 32 8.61 -9.92 -5.57
C THR A 32 9.96 -9.25 -5.37
N THR A 33 10.08 -8.00 -5.81
CA THR A 33 11.30 -7.19 -5.71
C THR A 33 11.23 -6.28 -4.47
N ILE A 34 12.38 -5.86 -3.94
CA ILE A 34 12.52 -4.78 -2.96
C ILE A 34 12.42 -3.47 -3.72
N LYS A 35 11.61 -2.52 -3.22
CA LYS A 35 11.39 -1.25 -3.93
C LYS A 35 10.67 -0.21 -3.06
N GLU A 36 10.76 1.05 -3.47
CA GLU A 36 10.07 2.17 -2.84
C GLU A 36 10.34 2.24 -1.32
N ASP A 37 9.26 2.21 -0.50
CA ASP A 37 9.35 2.34 0.95
C ASP A 37 10.24 1.25 1.58
N ASP A 38 10.37 0.07 0.95
CA ASP A 38 11.30 -0.99 1.42
C ASP A 38 12.76 -0.47 1.44
N LEU A 39 13.16 0.32 0.43
CA LEU A 39 14.49 0.92 0.38
C LEU A 39 14.63 2.04 1.41
N PHE A 40 13.59 2.85 1.59
CA PHE A 40 13.58 3.91 2.60
C PHE A 40 13.72 3.34 4.02
N HIS A 41 12.98 2.29 4.36
CA HIS A 41 13.02 1.66 5.67
C HIS A 41 14.32 0.88 5.94
N SER A 42 15.18 0.69 4.94
CA SER A 42 16.51 0.09 5.14
C SER A 42 17.55 1.06 5.73
N SER A 43 17.25 2.36 5.82
CA SER A 43 18.14 3.42 6.30
C SER A 43 17.64 4.10 7.59
N ILE A 44 18.58 4.65 8.38
CA ILE A 44 18.29 5.41 9.60
C ILE A 44 17.78 6.80 9.22
N GLY A 45 16.50 7.05 9.50
CA GLY A 45 15.85 8.34 9.37
C GLY A 45 15.92 8.92 7.95
N SER A 46 15.03 9.82 7.64
CA SER A 46 14.95 10.46 6.33
C SER A 46 16.10 11.43 6.02
N ARG A 47 16.99 11.66 6.95
CA ARG A 47 18.04 12.71 6.85
C ARG A 47 19.48 12.20 6.94
N SER A 48 19.72 10.98 7.46
CA SER A 48 21.09 10.51 7.70
C SER A 48 21.58 9.52 6.66
N LEU A 49 20.69 8.86 5.90
CA LEU A 49 20.99 7.86 4.88
C LEU A 49 22.02 6.79 5.31
N GLN A 50 22.08 6.51 6.63
CA GLN A 50 22.95 5.47 7.14
C GLN A 50 22.21 4.15 7.18
N PRO A 51 22.85 3.02 6.87
CA PRO A 51 22.19 1.73 6.94
C PRO A 51 21.80 1.39 8.39
N ILE A 52 20.64 0.78 8.56
CA ILE A 52 20.23 0.19 9.84
C ILE A 52 21.12 -1.02 10.12
N THR A 53 21.76 -1.07 11.29
CA THR A 53 22.70 -2.13 11.66
C THR A 53 22.21 -3.02 12.80
N GLY A 54 21.16 -2.60 13.52
CA GLY A 54 20.67 -3.36 14.67
C GLY A 54 19.34 -2.88 15.24
N LEU A 55 18.85 -3.61 16.25
CA LEU A 55 17.53 -3.34 16.86
C LEU A 55 17.39 -1.95 17.48
N LEU A 56 18.49 -1.35 17.95
CA LEU A 56 18.45 -0.01 18.49
C LEU A 56 18.20 1.03 17.38
N ASP A 57 18.79 0.82 16.22
CA ASP A 57 18.57 1.69 15.05
C ASP A 57 17.15 1.55 14.54
N VAL A 58 16.60 0.31 14.51
CA VAL A 58 15.18 0.06 14.19
C VAL A 58 14.28 0.85 15.13
N TRP A 59 14.53 0.78 16.44
CA TRP A 59 13.73 1.49 17.43
C TRP A 59 13.80 3.01 17.24
N ARG A 60 15.02 3.56 17.07
CA ARG A 60 15.23 5.00 16.83
C ARG A 60 14.54 5.46 15.56
N SER A 61 14.74 4.74 14.45
CA SER A 61 14.11 5.08 13.16
C SER A 61 12.60 5.07 13.25
N TRP A 62 12.01 4.08 13.93
CA TRP A 62 10.58 4.01 14.13
C TRP A 62 10.05 5.17 15.01
N VAL A 63 10.74 5.51 16.08
CA VAL A 63 10.37 6.65 16.96
C VAL A 63 10.47 7.98 16.21
N ASP A 64 11.51 8.20 15.42
CA ASP A 64 11.67 9.38 14.60
C ASP A 64 10.60 9.47 13.50
N TYR A 65 10.30 8.32 12.88
CA TYR A 65 9.29 8.22 11.83
C TYR A 65 7.86 8.38 12.35
N TYR A 66 7.63 8.18 13.65
CA TYR A 66 6.31 8.34 14.29
C TYR A 66 5.68 9.71 14.02
N ARG A 67 6.47 10.75 13.87
CA ARG A 67 5.96 12.11 13.57
C ARG A 67 5.27 12.21 12.21
N PHE A 68 5.65 11.36 11.27
CA PHE A 68 5.15 11.31 9.90
C PHE A 68 4.08 10.22 9.72
N ASP A 69 4.37 9.01 10.23
CA ASP A 69 3.49 7.86 10.12
C ASP A 69 3.54 7.04 11.42
N PRO A 70 2.43 7.05 12.21
CA PRO A 70 2.42 6.51 13.57
C PRO A 70 2.24 4.99 13.63
N ARG A 71 2.22 4.30 12.49
CA ARG A 71 1.89 2.88 12.44
C ARG A 71 2.93 2.02 13.14
N THR A 72 2.47 1.13 14.01
CA THR A 72 3.33 0.12 14.62
C THR A 72 3.83 -0.90 13.59
N SER A 73 3.15 -1.06 12.47
CA SER A 73 3.62 -1.87 11.33
C SER A 73 4.94 -1.35 10.74
N ASN A 74 5.21 -0.04 10.79
CA ASN A 74 6.47 0.54 10.32
C ASN A 74 7.67 0.04 11.14
N PHE A 75 7.47 -0.33 12.41
CA PHE A 75 8.51 -1.04 13.17
C PHE A 75 8.93 -2.36 12.49
N LEU A 76 7.97 -3.09 11.93
CA LEU A 76 8.24 -4.32 11.18
C LEU A 76 8.96 -4.00 9.86
N SER A 77 8.56 -2.90 9.16
CA SER A 77 9.24 -2.47 7.95
C SER A 77 10.72 -2.19 8.24
N PHE A 78 11.05 -1.33 9.20
CA PHE A 78 12.44 -1.07 9.60
C PHE A 78 13.19 -2.34 10.05
N LEU A 79 12.52 -3.25 10.74
CA LEU A 79 13.13 -4.51 11.21
C LEU A 79 13.48 -5.45 10.04
N PHE A 80 12.57 -5.63 9.10
CA PHE A 80 12.77 -6.57 7.99
C PHE A 80 13.64 -5.96 6.89
N ASP A 81 13.41 -4.70 6.51
CA ASP A 81 14.20 -4.04 5.47
C ASP A 81 15.64 -3.77 5.94
N GLY A 82 15.81 -3.33 7.21
CA GLY A 82 17.12 -2.98 7.74
C GLY A 82 17.94 -4.14 8.29
N VAL A 83 17.30 -5.14 8.93
CA VAL A 83 18.04 -6.16 9.70
C VAL A 83 17.82 -7.58 9.20
N LEU A 84 16.57 -8.02 9.03
CA LEU A 84 16.23 -9.43 8.76
C LEU A 84 16.31 -9.79 7.28
N GLY A 85 16.02 -8.86 6.41
CA GLY A 85 16.10 -9.01 4.95
C GLY A 85 14.92 -9.77 4.32
N LYS A 86 14.88 -9.67 2.99
CA LYS A 86 13.80 -10.20 2.14
C LYS A 86 13.58 -11.71 2.27
N SER A 87 14.63 -12.49 2.45
CA SER A 87 14.52 -13.95 2.56
C SER A 87 13.74 -14.38 3.81
N VAL A 88 14.02 -13.73 4.95
CA VAL A 88 13.30 -13.98 6.21
C VAL A 88 11.86 -13.49 6.08
N PHE A 89 11.65 -12.31 5.47
CA PHE A 89 10.33 -11.81 5.17
C PHE A 89 9.49 -12.81 4.35
N ASN A 90 10.02 -13.37 3.27
CA ASN A 90 9.29 -14.30 2.41
C ASN A 90 8.74 -15.51 3.20
N VAL A 91 9.53 -16.05 4.14
CA VAL A 91 9.10 -17.15 4.99
C VAL A 91 8.04 -16.69 6.00
N CYS A 92 8.31 -15.60 6.73
CA CYS A 92 7.39 -15.06 7.73
C CYS A 92 6.05 -14.64 7.10
N ASN A 93 6.10 -13.95 5.96
CA ASN A 93 4.90 -13.54 5.23
C ASN A 93 4.05 -14.73 4.77
N THR A 94 4.72 -15.81 4.35
CA THR A 94 4.04 -17.07 4.00
C THR A 94 3.40 -17.75 5.21
N LEU A 95 4.03 -17.72 6.36
CA LEU A 95 3.45 -18.25 7.62
C LEU A 95 2.23 -17.41 8.05
N VAL A 96 2.32 -16.09 7.95
CA VAL A 96 1.18 -15.18 8.23
C VAL A 96 0.03 -15.44 7.26
N PHE A 97 0.32 -15.63 5.97
CA PHE A 97 -0.71 -16.02 5.00
C PHE A 97 -1.36 -17.36 5.35
N GLY A 98 -0.59 -18.37 5.70
CA GLY A 98 -1.10 -19.67 6.15
C GLY A 98 -1.99 -19.56 7.40
N LEU A 99 -1.57 -18.73 8.36
CA LEU A 99 -2.34 -18.43 9.57
C LEU A 99 -3.66 -17.72 9.20
N MET A 100 -3.61 -16.72 8.34
CA MET A 100 -4.79 -16.00 7.84
C MET A 100 -5.77 -16.97 7.16
N ALA A 101 -5.29 -17.83 6.27
CA ALA A 101 -6.12 -18.81 5.59
C ALA A 101 -6.75 -19.83 6.56
N HIS A 102 -5.99 -20.25 7.58
CA HIS A 102 -6.51 -21.13 8.64
C HIS A 102 -7.60 -20.45 9.47
N ILE A 103 -7.34 -19.21 9.95
CA ILE A 103 -8.31 -18.41 10.72
C ILE A 103 -9.56 -18.15 9.89
N PHE A 104 -9.40 -17.79 8.61
CA PHE A 104 -10.50 -17.59 7.67
C PHE A 104 -11.39 -18.82 7.61
N SER A 105 -10.82 -20.02 7.42
CA SER A 105 -11.57 -21.28 7.37
C SER A 105 -12.33 -21.54 8.69
N ARG A 106 -11.69 -21.25 9.85
CA ARG A 106 -12.31 -21.45 11.17
C ARG A 106 -13.43 -20.44 11.44
N LEU A 107 -13.25 -19.18 11.09
CA LEU A 107 -14.27 -18.14 11.27
C LEU A 107 -15.49 -18.38 10.38
N THR A 108 -15.28 -18.86 9.16
CA THR A 108 -16.38 -19.05 8.18
C THR A 108 -17.21 -20.31 8.44
N THR A 109 -16.60 -21.40 8.87
CA THR A 109 -17.27 -22.71 8.94
C THR A 109 -17.25 -23.37 10.32
N GLY A 110 -16.52 -22.80 11.28
CA GLY A 110 -16.30 -23.37 12.63
C GLY A 110 -15.34 -24.57 12.64
N ARG A 111 -14.83 -25.02 11.49
CA ARG A 111 -13.96 -26.21 11.34
C ARG A 111 -12.93 -26.01 10.22
N ASN A 112 -12.05 -26.97 10.04
CA ASN A 112 -11.17 -27.05 8.88
C ASN A 112 -12.01 -27.34 7.63
N SER A 113 -12.01 -26.43 6.67
CA SER A 113 -12.87 -26.51 5.48
C SER A 113 -12.09 -26.27 4.20
N ALA A 114 -11.92 -27.31 3.40
CA ALA A 114 -11.31 -27.23 2.07
C ALA A 114 -12.08 -26.25 1.15
N MET A 115 -13.42 -26.25 1.23
CA MET A 115 -14.25 -25.30 0.47
C MET A 115 -13.92 -23.85 0.81
N ALA A 116 -13.79 -23.53 2.10
CA ALA A 116 -13.45 -22.17 2.51
C ALA A 116 -12.08 -21.73 1.99
N LEU A 117 -11.06 -22.62 2.05
CA LEU A 117 -9.72 -22.32 1.49
C LEU A 117 -9.78 -22.08 -0.01
N VAL A 118 -10.47 -22.94 -0.75
CA VAL A 118 -10.59 -22.80 -2.21
C VAL A 118 -11.31 -21.52 -2.57
N MET A 119 -12.37 -21.15 -1.85
CA MET A 119 -13.06 -19.86 -2.07
C MET A 119 -12.14 -18.67 -1.81
N LEU A 120 -11.32 -18.71 -0.74
CA LEU A 120 -10.32 -17.69 -0.47
C LEU A 120 -9.30 -17.57 -1.62
N TYR A 121 -8.71 -18.69 -2.05
CA TYR A 121 -7.70 -18.70 -3.12
C TYR A 121 -8.27 -18.25 -4.46
N THR A 122 -9.50 -18.68 -4.77
CA THR A 122 -10.22 -18.22 -5.96
C THR A 122 -10.46 -16.71 -5.92
N TYR A 123 -10.89 -16.18 -4.76
CA TYR A 123 -11.11 -14.76 -4.59
C TYR A 123 -9.81 -13.96 -4.75
N MET A 124 -8.70 -14.44 -4.17
CA MET A 124 -7.39 -13.81 -4.31
C MET A 124 -6.98 -13.64 -5.77
N VAL A 125 -7.15 -14.69 -6.58
CA VAL A 125 -6.71 -14.65 -7.99
C VAL A 125 -7.70 -13.93 -8.91
N THR A 126 -8.94 -13.69 -8.46
CA THR A 126 -9.97 -13.08 -9.32
C THR A 126 -10.39 -11.68 -8.94
N ARG A 127 -10.58 -11.39 -7.63
CA ARG A 127 -11.27 -10.17 -7.17
C ARG A 127 -10.64 -9.46 -5.96
N MET A 128 -9.66 -10.06 -5.28
CA MET A 128 -9.00 -9.41 -4.14
C MET A 128 -8.44 -8.03 -4.53
N PRO A 129 -8.66 -6.98 -3.72
CA PRO A 129 -8.04 -5.68 -3.99
C PRO A 129 -6.52 -5.76 -3.99
N VAL A 130 -5.90 -5.35 -5.08
CA VAL A 130 -4.45 -5.20 -5.29
C VAL A 130 -3.55 -6.13 -4.44
N PRO A 131 -3.66 -7.46 -4.62
CA PRO A 131 -2.96 -8.40 -3.74
C PRO A 131 -1.42 -8.29 -3.84
N GLY A 132 -0.89 -7.77 -4.93
CA GLY A 132 0.52 -7.44 -5.06
C GLY A 132 0.97 -6.38 -4.06
N GLU A 133 0.14 -5.37 -3.84
CA GLU A 133 0.44 -4.26 -2.93
C GLU A 133 0.09 -4.57 -1.47
N THR A 134 -0.93 -5.39 -1.23
CA THR A 134 -1.47 -5.61 0.13
C THR A 134 -0.98 -6.90 0.77
N MET A 135 -0.43 -7.84 -0.01
CA MET A 135 -0.04 -9.16 0.49
C MET A 135 1.39 -9.57 0.18
N LEU A 136 2.00 -9.04 -0.90
CA LEU A 136 3.31 -9.51 -1.38
C LEU A 136 4.39 -8.44 -1.31
N TRP A 137 4.08 -7.17 -1.55
CA TRP A 137 4.98 -6.07 -1.30
C TRP A 137 5.26 -5.97 0.20
N MET A 138 6.53 -5.86 0.61
CA MET A 138 6.96 -6.05 2.00
C MET A 138 6.29 -5.03 2.93
N ASP A 139 6.47 -3.74 2.71
CA ASP A 139 5.84 -2.70 3.52
C ASP A 139 4.31 -2.78 3.48
N GLY A 140 3.73 -2.97 2.29
CA GLY A 140 2.28 -3.13 2.16
C GLY A 140 1.73 -4.36 2.88
N SER A 141 2.45 -5.47 2.93
CA SER A 141 1.98 -6.66 3.63
C SER A 141 1.90 -6.46 5.14
N PHE A 142 2.84 -5.75 5.75
CA PHE A 142 2.77 -5.40 7.18
C PHE A 142 1.55 -4.55 7.49
N ASN A 143 1.26 -3.57 6.63
CA ASN A 143 0.14 -2.66 6.77
C ASN A 143 -1.24 -3.31 6.53
N TYR A 144 -1.32 -4.36 5.70
CA TYR A 144 -2.60 -4.95 5.29
C TYR A 144 -2.74 -6.42 5.67
N LEU A 145 -1.93 -7.34 5.11
CA LEU A 145 -2.06 -8.79 5.38
C LEU A 145 -1.81 -9.12 6.85
N TRP A 146 -0.69 -8.62 7.41
CA TRP A 146 -0.35 -8.90 8.81
C TRP A 146 -1.33 -8.25 9.76
N CYS A 147 -1.74 -7.00 9.48
CA CYS A 147 -2.70 -6.26 10.29
C CYS A 147 -4.06 -6.97 10.36
N ILE A 148 -4.66 -7.34 9.22
CA ILE A 148 -5.95 -8.04 9.21
C ILE A 148 -5.84 -9.43 9.82
N THR A 149 -4.72 -10.15 9.60
CA THR A 149 -4.49 -11.47 10.17
C THR A 149 -4.43 -11.41 11.69
N ALA A 150 -3.65 -10.49 12.25
CA ALA A 150 -3.53 -10.29 13.69
C ALA A 150 -4.87 -9.83 14.31
N SER A 151 -5.59 -8.94 13.63
CA SER A 151 -6.93 -8.49 14.05
C SER A 151 -7.94 -9.63 14.06
N LEU A 152 -8.00 -10.46 13.02
CA LEU A 152 -8.89 -11.63 12.96
C LEU A 152 -8.50 -12.70 13.97
N LEU A 153 -7.20 -12.86 14.27
CA LEU A 153 -6.73 -13.73 15.35
C LEU A 153 -7.24 -13.26 16.70
N MET A 154 -7.17 -11.95 16.99
CA MET A 154 -7.74 -11.36 18.20
C MET A 154 -9.24 -11.58 18.29
N VAL A 155 -9.99 -11.34 17.21
CA VAL A 155 -11.42 -11.61 17.14
C VAL A 155 -11.72 -13.09 17.41
N ALA A 156 -11.02 -14.00 16.76
CA ALA A 156 -11.16 -15.44 16.97
C ALA A 156 -10.81 -15.86 18.43
N TYR A 157 -9.78 -15.22 18.99
CA TYR A 157 -9.39 -15.45 20.39
C TYR A 157 -10.50 -15.03 21.36
N LEU A 158 -11.07 -13.82 21.20
CA LEU A 158 -12.17 -13.33 22.01
C LEU A 158 -13.43 -14.22 21.89
N MET A 159 -13.73 -14.70 20.69
CA MET A 159 -14.87 -15.62 20.47
C MET A 159 -14.67 -16.99 21.14
N LYS A 160 -13.42 -17.50 21.20
CA LYS A 160 -13.12 -18.85 21.70
C LYS A 160 -12.89 -18.91 23.22
N HIS A 161 -12.31 -17.87 23.81
CA HIS A 161 -11.86 -17.86 25.20
C HIS A 161 -12.79 -17.04 26.12
N ARG A 162 -14.05 -16.98 25.76
CA ARG A 162 -15.09 -16.43 26.60
C ARG A 162 -15.10 -17.17 27.95
N ASP A 163 -15.30 -16.41 29.03
CA ASP A 163 -15.37 -16.88 30.41
C ASP A 163 -14.02 -17.43 31.00
N ARG A 164 -12.91 -17.30 30.28
CA ARG A 164 -11.59 -17.67 30.78
C ARG A 164 -10.82 -16.43 31.20
N GLN A 165 -10.61 -16.27 32.51
CA GLN A 165 -9.80 -15.17 33.03
C GLN A 165 -8.30 -15.46 32.78
N PRO A 166 -7.57 -14.59 32.06
CA PRO A 166 -6.13 -14.74 31.89
C PRO A 166 -5.42 -14.46 33.22
N GLY A 167 -4.39 -15.25 33.52
CA GLY A 167 -3.42 -14.89 34.56
C GLY A 167 -2.71 -13.57 34.17
N TRP A 168 -2.06 -12.93 35.15
CA TRP A 168 -1.51 -11.58 34.99
C TRP A 168 -0.50 -11.47 33.83
N LEU A 169 0.46 -12.40 33.70
CA LEU A 169 1.43 -12.43 32.60
C LEU A 169 0.76 -12.51 31.23
N LYS A 170 -0.22 -13.40 31.10
CA LYS A 170 -0.99 -13.54 29.87
C LYS A 170 -1.83 -12.29 29.60
N GLY A 171 -2.35 -11.64 30.65
CA GLY A 171 -3.09 -10.38 30.54
C GLY A 171 -2.19 -9.25 29.99
N VAL A 172 -0.97 -9.12 30.54
CA VAL A 172 0.02 -8.14 30.05
C VAL A 172 0.41 -8.42 28.61
N ALA A 173 0.70 -9.66 28.27
CA ALA A 173 1.05 -10.06 26.90
C ALA A 173 -0.09 -9.75 25.90
N LEU A 174 -1.34 -10.02 26.28
CA LEU A 174 -2.51 -9.68 25.48
C LEU A 174 -2.70 -8.17 25.32
N LEU A 175 -2.45 -7.39 26.39
CA LEU A 175 -2.52 -5.93 26.33
C LEU A 175 -1.50 -5.36 25.35
N ILE A 176 -0.24 -5.78 25.46
CA ILE A 176 0.86 -5.33 24.57
C ILE A 176 0.58 -5.75 23.13
N LEU A 177 0.17 -7.00 22.91
CA LEU A 177 -0.16 -7.48 21.57
C LEU A 177 -1.34 -6.72 20.97
N ALA A 178 -2.39 -6.46 21.75
CA ALA A 178 -3.55 -5.71 21.31
C ALA A 178 -3.20 -4.23 21.02
N LEU A 179 -2.31 -3.61 21.81
CA LEU A 179 -1.77 -2.27 21.53
C LEU A 179 -1.04 -2.27 20.18
N PHE A 180 -0.14 -3.22 19.96
CA PHE A 180 0.62 -3.31 18.72
C PHE A 180 -0.32 -3.48 17.51
N VAL A 181 -1.26 -4.42 17.59
CA VAL A 181 -2.26 -4.68 16.53
C VAL A 181 -3.17 -3.46 16.33
N GLY A 182 -3.58 -2.81 17.40
CA GLY A 182 -4.38 -1.58 17.39
C GLY A 182 -3.68 -0.36 16.81
N GLY A 183 -2.35 -0.37 16.74
CA GLY A 183 -1.54 0.67 16.13
C GLY A 183 -1.07 0.38 14.69
N MET A 184 -1.41 -0.78 14.09
CA MET A 184 -0.80 -1.19 12.81
C MET A 184 -1.28 -0.38 11.60
N ASN A 185 -2.59 -0.16 11.46
CA ASN A 185 -3.14 0.51 10.27
C ASN A 185 -4.49 1.14 10.58
N GLU A 186 -4.68 2.40 10.26
CA GLU A 186 -5.87 3.18 10.62
C GLU A 186 -7.16 2.53 10.11
N GLY A 187 -7.20 2.19 8.81
CA GLY A 187 -8.41 1.66 8.17
C GLY A 187 -8.87 0.36 8.79
N THR A 188 -7.96 -0.58 8.98
CA THR A 188 -8.26 -1.89 9.56
C THR A 188 -8.56 -1.77 11.05
N THR A 189 -7.74 -1.02 11.77
CA THR A 189 -7.84 -0.88 13.23
C THR A 189 -9.13 -0.20 13.65
N PHE A 190 -9.47 0.96 13.06
CA PHE A 190 -10.71 1.67 13.39
C PHE A 190 -11.94 0.82 13.08
N GLY A 191 -11.91 0.08 11.96
CA GLY A 191 -12.99 -0.84 11.60
C GLY A 191 -13.18 -1.97 12.59
N VAL A 192 -12.08 -2.63 12.99
CA VAL A 192 -12.15 -3.75 13.95
C VAL A 192 -12.49 -3.27 15.35
N PHE A 193 -11.82 -2.23 15.85
CA PHE A 193 -12.08 -1.69 17.18
C PHE A 193 -13.50 -1.15 17.29
N GLY A 194 -13.94 -0.31 16.37
CA GLY A 194 -15.30 0.24 16.35
C GLY A 194 -16.37 -0.85 16.24
N GLY A 195 -16.13 -1.87 15.40
CA GLY A 195 -17.02 -3.02 15.28
C GLY A 195 -17.11 -3.85 16.56
N LEU A 196 -15.99 -4.06 17.26
CA LEU A 196 -15.97 -4.70 18.57
C LEU A 196 -16.69 -3.85 19.64
N CYS A 197 -16.48 -2.52 19.65
CA CYS A 197 -17.20 -1.62 20.55
C CYS A 197 -18.72 -1.74 20.36
N LEU A 198 -19.20 -1.68 19.11
CA LEU A 198 -20.63 -1.85 18.82
C LEU A 198 -21.13 -3.23 19.23
N TYR A 199 -20.40 -4.28 18.91
CA TYR A 199 -20.80 -5.64 19.28
C TYR A 199 -20.95 -5.80 20.80
N TYR A 200 -19.99 -5.34 21.60
CA TYR A 200 -20.04 -5.47 23.05
C TYR A 200 -21.00 -4.47 23.71
N LEU A 201 -21.29 -3.33 23.07
CA LEU A 201 -22.33 -2.41 23.53
C LEU A 201 -23.70 -3.09 23.57
N PHE A 202 -24.00 -3.89 22.54
CA PHE A 202 -25.26 -4.65 22.44
C PHE A 202 -25.21 -6.04 23.09
N ASN A 203 -24.05 -6.51 23.53
CA ASN A 203 -23.83 -7.82 24.15
C ASN A 203 -22.99 -7.67 25.43
N ARG A 204 -23.45 -6.84 26.34
CA ARG A 204 -22.73 -6.54 27.61
C ARG A 204 -22.50 -7.76 28.48
N ASP A 205 -23.40 -8.74 28.42
CA ASP A 205 -23.27 -10.05 29.04
C ASP A 205 -22.05 -10.86 28.59
N LYS A 206 -21.45 -10.49 27.46
CA LYS A 206 -20.26 -11.13 26.89
C LYS A 206 -18.95 -10.42 27.25
N VAL A 207 -19.01 -9.33 28.00
CA VAL A 207 -17.83 -8.58 28.42
C VAL A 207 -17.22 -9.24 29.64
N ASP A 208 -16.04 -9.82 29.49
CA ASP A 208 -15.22 -10.37 30.55
C ASP A 208 -13.86 -9.62 30.67
N ARG A 209 -13.05 -10.02 31.64
CA ARG A 209 -11.74 -9.41 31.86
C ARG A 209 -10.83 -9.48 30.61
N THR A 210 -10.91 -10.55 29.82
CA THR A 210 -10.14 -10.72 28.58
C THR A 210 -10.54 -9.66 27.54
N VAL A 211 -11.86 -9.45 27.37
CA VAL A 211 -12.39 -8.41 26.49
C VAL A 211 -11.89 -7.03 26.91
N VAL A 212 -11.98 -6.70 28.20
CA VAL A 212 -11.51 -5.40 28.72
C VAL A 212 -10.02 -5.20 28.42
N ILE A 213 -9.17 -6.19 28.70
CA ILE A 213 -7.73 -6.11 28.44
C ILE A 213 -7.45 -5.87 26.94
N VAL A 214 -8.06 -6.66 26.07
CA VAL A 214 -7.85 -6.54 24.61
C VAL A 214 -8.38 -5.20 24.10
N MET A 215 -9.57 -4.77 24.50
CA MET A 215 -10.15 -3.49 24.09
C MET A 215 -9.32 -2.31 24.58
N THR A 216 -8.77 -2.38 25.81
CA THR A 216 -7.87 -1.36 26.33
C THR A 216 -6.58 -1.29 25.49
N GLY A 217 -5.97 -2.43 25.16
CA GLY A 217 -4.80 -2.48 24.28
C GLY A 217 -5.09 -1.87 22.91
N TYR A 218 -6.19 -2.27 22.27
CA TYR A 218 -6.60 -1.67 20.99
C TYR A 218 -6.81 -0.16 21.09
N LEU A 219 -7.48 0.31 22.15
CA LEU A 219 -7.70 1.74 22.38
C LEU A 219 -6.37 2.50 22.49
N LEU A 220 -5.40 1.96 23.22
CA LEU A 220 -4.06 2.55 23.30
C LEU A 220 -3.37 2.61 21.93
N GLY A 221 -3.50 1.57 21.10
CA GLY A 221 -3.01 1.58 19.72
C GLY A 221 -3.73 2.62 18.85
N VAL A 222 -5.04 2.75 18.98
CA VAL A 222 -5.83 3.81 18.32
C VAL A 222 -5.36 5.20 18.75
N ILE A 223 -5.10 5.40 20.05
CA ILE A 223 -4.58 6.67 20.56
C ILE A 223 -3.22 7.00 19.91
N LEU A 224 -2.32 6.03 19.78
CA LEU A 224 -1.06 6.23 19.05
C LEU A 224 -1.29 6.72 17.62
N LEU A 225 -2.24 6.13 16.89
CA LEU A 225 -2.54 6.54 15.51
C LEU A 225 -3.09 7.97 15.42
N ILE A 226 -4.00 8.37 16.31
CA ILE A 226 -4.67 9.68 16.25
C ILE A 226 -3.86 10.82 16.87
N THR A 227 -2.84 10.54 17.67
CA THR A 227 -1.99 11.57 18.30
C THR A 227 -0.82 12.01 17.43
N CYS A 228 -0.61 11.38 16.29
CA CYS A 228 0.45 11.73 15.37
C CYS A 228 0.11 12.99 14.55
N PRO A 229 0.98 14.03 14.55
CA PRO A 229 0.75 15.24 13.75
C PRO A 229 0.65 14.96 12.25
N GLY A 230 1.55 14.16 11.68
CA GLY A 230 1.57 13.85 10.24
C GLY A 230 0.33 13.06 9.75
N ALA A 231 -0.37 12.35 10.65
CA ALA A 231 -1.66 11.73 10.29
C ALA A 231 -2.74 12.79 10.01
N TRP A 232 -2.75 13.87 10.77
CA TRP A 232 -3.67 15.00 10.58
C TRP A 232 -3.31 15.85 9.38
N GLU A 233 -2.03 16.12 9.15
CA GLU A 233 -1.54 16.82 7.96
C GLU A 233 -1.95 16.09 6.68
N ARG A 234 -1.73 14.77 6.62
CA ARG A 234 -2.19 13.95 5.49
C ARG A 234 -3.71 13.96 5.35
N ALA A 235 -4.45 13.86 6.44
CA ALA A 235 -5.91 13.90 6.39
C ALA A 235 -6.43 15.26 5.92
N SER A 236 -5.79 16.37 6.31
CA SER A 236 -6.19 17.73 5.91
C SER A 236 -5.84 18.04 4.45
N SER A 237 -4.67 17.60 3.96
CA SER A 237 -4.26 17.79 2.57
C SER A 237 -5.15 17.07 1.56
N GLU A 238 -5.90 16.07 2.02
CA GLU A 238 -6.76 15.23 1.20
C GLU A 238 -8.23 15.67 1.17
N VAL A 239 -8.60 16.63 2.03
CA VAL A 239 -9.92 17.27 1.97
C VAL A 239 -9.85 18.34 0.89
N THR A 240 -10.38 18.05 -0.29
CA THR A 240 -10.56 19.06 -1.34
C THR A 240 -11.52 20.12 -0.82
N HIS A 241 -11.00 21.29 -0.48
CA HIS A 241 -11.75 22.39 0.13
C HIS A 241 -12.81 23.00 -0.79
N ASP A 242 -12.79 22.69 -2.09
CA ASP A 242 -13.60 23.38 -3.11
C ASP A 242 -14.90 22.68 -3.48
N ALA A 243 -15.11 21.44 -3.05
CA ALA A 243 -16.36 20.74 -3.31
C ALA A 243 -17.36 20.98 -2.16
N GLY A 244 -18.52 21.56 -2.44
CA GLY A 244 -19.60 21.66 -1.46
C GLY A 244 -19.97 20.27 -0.88
N PHE A 245 -20.57 20.24 0.32
CA PHE A 245 -20.89 19.02 1.06
C PHE A 245 -21.64 17.96 0.21
N MET A 246 -22.65 18.35 -0.55
CA MET A 246 -23.46 17.39 -1.35
C MET A 246 -22.67 16.75 -2.50
N PRO A 247 -21.89 17.46 -3.32
CA PRO A 247 -21.02 16.84 -4.32
C PRO A 247 -19.99 15.90 -3.72
N MET A 248 -19.38 16.26 -2.58
CA MET A 248 -18.46 15.39 -1.85
C MET A 248 -19.12 14.07 -1.42
N MET A 249 -20.30 14.12 -0.82
CA MET A 249 -21.05 12.94 -0.39
C MET A 249 -21.46 12.07 -1.57
N ALA A 250 -21.88 12.67 -2.69
CA ALA A 250 -22.21 11.96 -3.91
C ALA A 250 -20.99 11.25 -4.51
N GLY A 251 -19.85 11.91 -4.58
CA GLY A 251 -18.58 11.33 -5.04
C GLY A 251 -18.15 10.14 -4.20
N ARG A 252 -18.17 10.27 -2.87
CA ARG A 252 -17.84 9.17 -1.93
C ARG A 252 -18.80 7.99 -2.05
N SER A 253 -20.11 8.26 -2.20
CA SER A 253 -21.11 7.20 -2.40
C SER A 253 -20.87 6.45 -3.70
N ARG A 254 -20.59 7.15 -4.79
CA ARG A 254 -20.26 6.56 -6.09
C ARG A 254 -19.01 5.71 -6.00
N LEU A 255 -17.93 6.24 -5.42
CA LEU A 255 -16.68 5.51 -5.24
C LEU A 255 -16.89 4.22 -4.43
N LEU A 256 -17.60 4.29 -3.30
CA LEU A 256 -17.88 3.12 -2.46
C LEU A 256 -18.69 2.06 -3.23
N LEU A 257 -19.68 2.49 -4.02
CA LEU A 257 -20.48 1.61 -4.86
C LEU A 257 -19.64 0.95 -5.94
N ASP A 258 -18.83 1.72 -6.68
CA ASP A 258 -17.97 1.23 -7.76
C ASP A 258 -16.96 0.19 -7.22
N LYS A 259 -16.27 0.50 -6.11
CA LYS A 259 -15.34 -0.44 -5.49
C LYS A 259 -16.05 -1.68 -4.92
N SER A 260 -17.26 -1.52 -4.36
CA SER A 260 -18.04 -2.66 -3.86
C SER A 260 -18.46 -3.60 -4.99
N ILE A 261 -18.81 -3.07 -6.17
CA ILE A 261 -19.12 -3.86 -7.36
C ILE A 261 -17.86 -4.48 -7.95
N GLN A 262 -16.77 -3.72 -8.04
CA GLN A 262 -15.49 -4.19 -8.57
C GLN A 262 -14.97 -5.42 -7.83
N TYR A 263 -15.06 -5.41 -6.49
CA TYR A 263 -14.59 -6.50 -5.64
C TYR A 263 -15.67 -7.51 -5.27
N ILE A 264 -16.92 -7.27 -5.62
CA ILE A 264 -18.08 -8.15 -5.44
C ILE A 264 -18.40 -8.45 -3.96
N THR A 265 -17.43 -8.92 -3.17
CA THR A 265 -17.70 -9.38 -1.79
C THR A 265 -18.27 -8.30 -0.88
N PRO A 266 -17.85 -7.01 -0.92
CA PRO A 266 -18.53 -5.99 -0.13
C PRO A 266 -20.00 -5.82 -0.48
N ALA A 267 -20.33 -5.78 -1.78
CA ALA A 267 -21.72 -5.65 -2.23
C ALA A 267 -22.58 -6.84 -1.81
N VAL A 268 -22.08 -8.06 -2.04
CA VAL A 268 -22.80 -9.28 -1.64
C VAL A 268 -22.94 -9.38 -0.12
N ALA A 269 -21.93 -8.99 0.65
CA ALA A 269 -21.99 -8.96 2.11
C ALA A 269 -23.07 -7.98 2.62
N VAL A 270 -23.19 -6.79 2.01
CA VAL A 270 -24.26 -5.83 2.32
C VAL A 270 -25.64 -6.47 2.06
N ILE A 271 -25.84 -7.10 0.91
CA ILE A 271 -27.09 -7.79 0.57
C ILE A 271 -27.39 -8.89 1.61
N ILE A 272 -26.39 -9.71 1.97
CA ILE A 272 -26.54 -10.76 2.98
C ILE A 272 -26.95 -10.17 4.34
N LEU A 273 -26.35 -9.04 4.77
CA LEU A 273 -26.71 -8.37 6.01
C LEU A 273 -28.15 -7.86 5.97
N ILE A 274 -28.58 -7.21 4.88
CA ILE A 274 -29.97 -6.74 4.71
C ILE A 274 -30.94 -7.92 4.79
N VAL A 275 -30.68 -9.00 4.04
CA VAL A 275 -31.52 -10.20 4.07
C VAL A 275 -31.50 -10.85 5.45
N SER A 276 -30.38 -10.81 6.19
CA SER A 276 -30.30 -11.38 7.53
C SER A 276 -31.19 -10.67 8.56
N LEU A 277 -31.55 -9.42 8.32
CA LEU A 277 -32.51 -8.71 9.17
C LEU A 277 -33.93 -9.29 9.01
N ALA A 278 -34.29 -9.72 7.80
CA ALA A 278 -35.59 -10.28 7.49
C ALA A 278 -35.69 -11.79 7.83
N VAL A 279 -34.59 -12.54 7.64
CA VAL A 279 -34.58 -14.01 7.79
C VAL A 279 -33.97 -14.41 9.14
N SER A 280 -34.80 -14.85 10.08
CA SER A 280 -34.38 -15.18 11.46
C SER A 280 -33.22 -16.18 11.56
N ARG A 281 -33.13 -17.12 10.60
CA ARG A 281 -32.03 -18.11 10.54
C ARG A 281 -30.68 -17.47 10.28
N PHE A 282 -30.61 -16.52 9.34
CA PHE A 282 -29.39 -15.78 9.04
C PHE A 282 -29.07 -14.76 10.13
N ARG A 283 -30.08 -14.10 10.70
CA ARG A 283 -29.92 -13.18 11.83
C ARG A 283 -29.21 -13.83 13.02
N LYS A 284 -29.62 -15.07 13.39
CA LYS A 284 -28.94 -15.83 14.46
C LYS A 284 -27.48 -16.13 14.14
N LEU A 285 -27.15 -16.39 12.88
CA LEU A 285 -25.77 -16.63 12.46
C LEU A 285 -24.88 -15.39 12.63
N PHE A 286 -25.39 -14.22 12.24
CA PHE A 286 -24.61 -12.98 12.25
C PHE A 286 -24.64 -12.25 13.59
N THR A 287 -25.67 -12.37 14.42
CA THR A 287 -25.70 -11.76 15.75
C THR A 287 -24.83 -12.49 16.78
N ALA A 288 -24.45 -13.74 16.50
CA ALA A 288 -23.57 -14.52 17.40
C ALA A 288 -22.09 -14.08 17.35
N THR A 289 -21.67 -13.31 16.35
CA THR A 289 -20.25 -12.93 16.12
C THR A 289 -20.11 -11.42 15.94
N PRO A 290 -18.93 -10.83 16.24
CA PRO A 290 -18.69 -9.41 15.99
C PRO A 290 -18.45 -9.07 14.49
N LEU A 291 -18.27 -10.05 13.63
CA LEU A 291 -17.88 -9.85 12.23
C LEU A 291 -18.82 -8.94 11.42
N PRO A 292 -20.16 -9.02 11.54
CA PRO A 292 -21.06 -8.09 10.86
C PRO A 292 -20.86 -6.64 11.29
N TRP A 293 -20.63 -6.39 12.56
CA TRP A 293 -20.39 -5.07 13.12
C TRP A 293 -19.05 -4.49 12.62
N ILE A 294 -18.01 -5.34 12.62
CA ILE A 294 -16.69 -4.99 12.04
C ILE A 294 -16.85 -4.61 10.58
N PHE A 295 -17.58 -5.39 9.79
CA PHE A 295 -17.80 -5.09 8.37
C PHE A 295 -18.51 -3.75 8.17
N VAL A 296 -19.58 -3.47 8.94
CA VAL A 296 -20.32 -2.21 8.84
C VAL A 296 -19.41 -1.01 9.16
N VAL A 297 -18.58 -1.11 10.21
CA VAL A 297 -17.67 0.00 10.56
C VAL A 297 -16.56 0.16 9.54
N LEU A 298 -16.01 -0.94 8.98
CA LEU A 298 -15.04 -0.89 7.89
C LEU A 298 -15.63 -0.20 6.64
N MET A 299 -16.87 -0.50 6.28
CA MET A 299 -17.58 0.15 5.17
C MET A 299 -17.79 1.64 5.45
N ALA A 300 -18.20 2.00 6.68
CA ALA A 300 -18.36 3.39 7.08
C ALA A 300 -17.04 4.16 7.03
N PHE A 301 -15.94 3.53 7.49
CA PHE A 301 -14.60 4.13 7.41
C PHE A 301 -14.16 4.33 5.95
N ALA A 302 -14.34 3.33 5.10
CA ALA A 302 -14.04 3.44 3.66
C ALA A 302 -14.86 4.56 2.98
N PHE A 303 -16.10 4.78 3.41
CA PHE A 303 -16.93 5.89 2.97
C PHE A 303 -16.39 7.25 3.45
N ILE A 304 -15.98 7.36 4.73
CA ILE A 304 -15.44 8.59 5.29
C ILE A 304 -14.13 9.00 4.61
N VAL A 305 -13.22 8.04 4.40
CA VAL A 305 -11.94 8.29 3.74
C VAL A 305 -12.13 8.71 2.28
N GLY A 306 -13.04 8.06 1.56
CA GLY A 306 -13.50 8.48 0.23
C GLY A 306 -12.42 8.62 -0.85
N LYS A 307 -11.31 7.88 -0.73
CA LYS A 307 -10.19 7.92 -1.68
C LYS A 307 -10.32 6.87 -2.78
N ASP A 308 -9.85 7.19 -3.98
CA ASP A 308 -9.75 6.22 -5.09
C ASP A 308 -8.59 5.21 -4.91
N GLN A 309 -8.05 5.10 -3.73
CA GLN A 309 -7.06 4.08 -3.41
C GLN A 309 -7.73 2.73 -3.21
N GLN A 310 -7.13 1.69 -3.77
CA GLN A 310 -7.68 0.33 -3.71
C GLN A 310 -7.30 -0.41 -2.43
N ARG A 311 -6.16 -0.08 -1.81
CA ARG A 311 -5.62 -0.75 -0.60
C ARG A 311 -6.58 -0.74 0.60
N PRO A 312 -7.28 0.37 0.94
CA PRO A 312 -8.22 0.40 2.07
C PRO A 312 -9.36 -0.62 1.95
N PHE A 313 -9.72 -1.01 0.72
CA PHE A 313 -10.77 -2.01 0.48
C PHE A 313 -10.32 -3.45 0.74
N PHE A 314 -9.04 -3.71 1.04
CA PHE A 314 -8.54 -5.04 1.35
C PHE A 314 -9.22 -5.62 2.61
N ALA A 315 -9.21 -4.89 3.74
CA ALA A 315 -9.85 -5.33 4.98
C ALA A 315 -11.37 -5.48 4.82
N VAL A 316 -12.02 -4.52 4.16
CA VAL A 316 -13.46 -4.58 3.83
C VAL A 316 -13.79 -5.84 3.06
N SER A 317 -13.00 -6.14 2.02
CA SER A 317 -13.20 -7.29 1.15
C SER A 317 -12.93 -8.62 1.86
N MET A 318 -11.94 -8.67 2.76
CA MET A 318 -11.64 -9.86 3.55
C MET A 318 -12.76 -10.20 4.53
N VAL A 319 -13.24 -9.22 5.30
CA VAL A 319 -14.36 -9.45 6.23
C VAL A 319 -15.65 -9.70 5.46
N GLY A 320 -15.88 -9.00 4.36
CA GLY A 320 -16.98 -9.26 3.44
C GLY A 320 -16.96 -10.70 2.91
N LEU A 321 -15.80 -11.21 2.49
CA LEU A 321 -15.65 -12.59 2.04
C LEU A 321 -15.96 -13.58 3.16
N ILE A 322 -15.54 -13.32 4.40
CA ILE A 322 -15.89 -14.16 5.55
C ILE A 322 -17.42 -14.27 5.65
N LEU A 323 -18.14 -13.15 5.62
CA LEU A 323 -19.61 -13.15 5.70
C LEU A 323 -20.28 -13.90 4.55
N VAL A 324 -19.77 -13.70 3.33
CA VAL A 324 -20.26 -14.41 2.12
C VAL A 324 -20.06 -15.92 2.26
N VAL A 325 -18.87 -16.37 2.65
CA VAL A 325 -18.58 -17.81 2.81
C VAL A 325 -19.37 -18.40 3.97
N MET A 326 -19.56 -17.67 5.09
CA MET A 326 -20.44 -18.09 6.18
C MET A 326 -21.88 -18.34 5.69
N ALA A 327 -22.43 -17.42 4.90
CA ALA A 327 -23.76 -17.55 4.36
C ALA A 327 -23.89 -18.73 3.37
N ILE A 328 -22.96 -18.85 2.42
CA ILE A 328 -22.92 -19.98 1.47
C ILE A 328 -22.81 -21.30 2.24
N TYR A 329 -21.87 -21.38 3.20
CA TYR A 329 -21.72 -22.60 3.99
C TYR A 329 -22.98 -22.95 4.78
N ALA A 330 -23.66 -21.96 5.39
CA ALA A 330 -24.92 -22.20 6.10
C ALA A 330 -26.00 -22.79 5.20
N MET A 331 -26.05 -22.40 3.93
CA MET A 331 -27.00 -22.94 2.92
C MET A 331 -26.64 -24.35 2.51
N ILE A 332 -25.38 -24.62 2.15
CA ILE A 332 -24.97 -25.87 1.49
C ILE A 332 -24.29 -26.89 2.41
N LYS A 333 -24.14 -26.63 3.72
CA LYS A 333 -23.41 -27.52 4.64
C LYS A 333 -23.95 -28.94 4.74
N ARG A 334 -25.23 -29.15 4.39
CA ARG A 334 -25.88 -30.47 4.37
C ARG A 334 -25.83 -31.15 2.99
N VAL A 335 -25.39 -30.43 1.94
CA VAL A 335 -25.37 -30.88 0.56
C VAL A 335 -23.93 -31.02 0.09
N TRP A 336 -23.33 -32.19 0.34
CA TRP A 336 -21.89 -32.43 0.12
C TRP A 336 -21.45 -32.24 -1.34
N TRP A 337 -22.31 -32.61 -2.32
CA TRP A 337 -21.98 -32.47 -3.74
C TRP A 337 -21.90 -31.00 -4.18
N LEU A 338 -22.69 -30.09 -3.59
CA LEU A 338 -22.55 -28.66 -3.85
C LEU A 338 -21.21 -28.13 -3.31
N GLN A 339 -20.78 -28.58 -2.12
CA GLN A 339 -19.45 -28.23 -1.60
C GLN A 339 -18.35 -28.76 -2.53
N LEU A 340 -18.50 -29.95 -3.06
CA LEU A 340 -17.56 -30.55 -4.02
C LEU A 340 -17.53 -29.77 -5.33
N LEU A 341 -18.66 -29.33 -5.86
CA LEU A 341 -18.72 -28.48 -7.06
C LEU A 341 -18.00 -27.14 -6.85
N VAL A 342 -18.18 -26.50 -5.69
CA VAL A 342 -17.45 -25.27 -5.34
C VAL A 342 -15.94 -25.53 -5.28
N ILE A 343 -15.51 -26.64 -4.70
CA ILE A 343 -14.09 -27.02 -4.62
C ILE A 343 -13.53 -27.25 -6.03
N ILE A 344 -14.18 -28.07 -6.86
CA ILE A 344 -13.70 -28.40 -8.21
C ILE A 344 -13.65 -27.14 -9.07
N GLY A 345 -14.72 -26.34 -9.10
CA GLY A 345 -14.78 -25.11 -9.89
C GLY A 345 -13.74 -24.09 -9.45
N GLY A 346 -13.56 -23.92 -8.13
CA GLY A 346 -12.56 -23.01 -7.58
C GLY A 346 -11.13 -23.48 -7.86
N LEU A 347 -10.84 -24.78 -7.72
CA LEU A 347 -9.52 -25.33 -8.08
C LEU A 347 -9.22 -25.18 -9.57
N ALA A 348 -10.20 -25.41 -10.45
CA ALA A 348 -10.04 -25.21 -11.89
C ALA A 348 -9.67 -23.76 -12.21
N LEU A 349 -10.31 -22.77 -11.55
CA LEU A 349 -9.94 -21.35 -11.68
C LEU A 349 -8.54 -21.06 -11.14
N CYS A 350 -8.19 -21.63 -9.99
CA CYS A 350 -6.84 -21.47 -9.42
C CYS A 350 -5.77 -22.03 -10.38
N VAL A 351 -5.95 -23.24 -10.89
CA VAL A 351 -5.02 -23.89 -11.84
C VAL A 351 -4.91 -23.10 -13.15
N LYS A 352 -5.99 -22.49 -13.61
CA LYS A 352 -5.98 -21.62 -14.80
C LYS A 352 -5.21 -20.32 -14.56
N CYS A 353 -5.43 -19.65 -13.42
CA CYS A 353 -5.02 -18.26 -13.22
C CYS A 353 -3.65 -18.12 -12.53
N TYR A 354 -3.33 -18.95 -11.51
CA TYR A 354 -2.06 -18.78 -10.78
C TYR A 354 -0.82 -18.96 -11.65
N PRO A 355 -0.71 -19.99 -12.52
CA PRO A 355 0.50 -20.17 -13.33
C PRO A 355 0.78 -19.00 -14.26
N ALA A 356 -0.26 -18.40 -14.86
CA ALA A 356 -0.11 -17.23 -15.72
C ALA A 356 0.43 -16.02 -14.92
N ASN A 357 -0.16 -15.74 -13.75
CA ASN A 357 0.29 -14.66 -12.89
C ASN A 357 1.73 -14.87 -12.38
N ILE A 358 2.09 -16.09 -11.96
CA ILE A 358 3.45 -16.42 -11.48
C ILE A 358 4.47 -16.25 -12.62
N ARG A 359 4.14 -16.65 -13.84
CA ARG A 359 5.01 -16.45 -15.01
C ARG A 359 5.27 -14.95 -15.24
N THR A 360 4.24 -14.14 -15.23
CA THR A 360 4.37 -12.69 -15.38
C THR A 360 5.16 -12.06 -14.22
N MET A 361 4.97 -12.54 -12.98
CA MET A 361 5.77 -12.08 -11.82
C MET A 361 7.26 -12.39 -12.01
N LYS A 362 7.58 -13.59 -12.48
CA LYS A 362 8.97 -13.96 -12.79
C LYS A 362 9.57 -13.06 -13.87
N GLN A 363 8.84 -12.82 -14.95
CA GLN A 363 9.27 -11.92 -16.02
C GLN A 363 9.48 -10.48 -15.52
N TYR A 364 8.59 -10.00 -14.64
CA TYR A 364 8.76 -8.67 -14.03
C TYR A 364 9.97 -8.60 -13.09
N GLN A 365 10.25 -9.65 -12.34
CA GLN A 365 11.45 -9.72 -11.52
C GLN A 365 12.72 -9.70 -12.38
N GLU A 366 12.75 -10.48 -13.46
CA GLU A 366 13.87 -10.49 -14.41
C GLU A 366 14.07 -9.11 -15.05
N PHE A 367 12.98 -8.47 -15.47
CA PHE A 367 12.99 -7.09 -15.98
C PHE A 367 13.54 -6.11 -14.93
N PHE A 368 13.04 -6.16 -13.70
CA PHE A 368 13.50 -5.26 -12.63
C PHE A 368 14.97 -5.48 -12.27
N ASN A 369 15.41 -6.73 -12.20
CA ASN A 369 16.82 -7.07 -11.98
C ASN A 369 17.73 -6.51 -13.10
N GLN A 370 17.24 -6.45 -14.35
CA GLN A 370 17.99 -5.82 -15.43
C GLN A 370 18.11 -4.31 -15.22
N VAL A 371 17.03 -3.63 -14.82
CA VAL A 371 17.08 -2.19 -14.51
C VAL A 371 18.07 -1.92 -13.36
N GLU A 372 18.06 -2.74 -12.30
CA GLU A 372 19.04 -2.61 -11.22
C GLU A 372 20.49 -2.87 -11.72
N ALA A 373 20.67 -3.86 -12.60
CA ALA A 373 21.97 -4.14 -13.18
C ALA A 373 22.48 -2.96 -14.02
N ASP A 374 21.61 -2.34 -14.81
CA ASP A 374 21.95 -1.18 -15.63
C ASP A 374 22.38 0.02 -14.74
N ILE A 375 21.67 0.26 -13.63
CA ILE A 375 22.05 1.28 -12.64
C ILE A 375 23.44 0.98 -12.05
N ARG A 376 23.68 -0.25 -11.59
CA ARG A 376 24.92 -0.64 -10.90
C ARG A 376 26.13 -0.68 -11.85
N GLN A 377 25.93 -1.10 -13.09
CA GLN A 377 26.99 -1.25 -14.09
C GLN A 377 27.39 0.08 -14.74
N THR A 378 26.56 1.10 -14.69
CA THR A 378 26.91 2.44 -15.16
C THR A 378 28.08 2.97 -14.33
N PRO A 379 29.26 3.26 -14.94
CA PRO A 379 30.45 3.67 -14.19
C PRO A 379 30.29 5.07 -13.59
N ASP A 380 29.50 5.92 -14.25
CA ASP A 380 29.29 7.30 -13.81
C ASP A 380 28.45 7.35 -12.53
N ARG A 381 28.73 8.32 -11.71
CA ARG A 381 27.94 8.57 -10.50
C ARG A 381 26.58 9.19 -10.82
N GLN A 382 26.47 9.87 -11.96
CA GLN A 382 25.19 10.30 -12.53
C GLN A 382 24.71 9.27 -13.54
N VAL A 383 23.59 8.62 -13.21
CA VAL A 383 22.98 7.56 -14.03
C VAL A 383 21.74 8.12 -14.71
N ILE A 384 21.78 8.23 -16.03
CA ILE A 384 20.65 8.64 -16.86
C ILE A 384 20.23 7.46 -17.72
N LEU A 385 19.04 6.94 -17.49
CA LEU A 385 18.50 5.77 -18.19
C LEU A 385 17.20 6.13 -18.92
N LYS A 386 16.88 5.37 -19.96
CA LYS A 386 15.55 5.45 -20.57
C LYS A 386 14.51 4.90 -19.60
N VAL A 387 13.32 5.50 -19.60
CA VAL A 387 12.17 4.94 -18.89
C VAL A 387 11.95 3.51 -19.35
N PRO A 388 12.16 2.52 -18.49
CA PRO A 388 11.99 1.14 -18.86
C PRO A 388 10.50 0.79 -18.92
N HIS A 389 10.10 -0.03 -19.89
CA HIS A 389 8.72 -0.42 -20.09
C HIS A 389 8.52 -1.93 -19.94
N PHE A 390 7.47 -2.33 -19.24
CA PHE A 390 7.08 -3.72 -19.06
C PHE A 390 5.63 -3.94 -19.48
N ASP A 391 5.43 -4.75 -20.53
CA ASP A 391 4.12 -4.98 -21.15
C ASP A 391 3.24 -6.03 -20.44
N GLY A 392 3.80 -6.73 -19.46
CA GLY A 392 3.08 -7.79 -18.76
C GLY A 392 2.12 -7.26 -17.70
N TYR A 393 1.01 -7.99 -17.44
CA TYR A 393 0.10 -7.68 -16.34
C TYR A 393 -0.15 -8.87 -15.42
N SER A 394 0.06 -8.66 -14.12
CA SER A 394 -0.38 -9.54 -13.04
C SER A 394 -0.89 -8.72 -11.87
N ARG A 395 -2.03 -9.08 -11.33
CA ARG A 395 -2.59 -8.43 -10.15
C ARG A 395 -1.76 -8.63 -8.87
N PHE A 396 -0.80 -9.54 -8.89
CA PHE A 396 0.13 -9.83 -7.79
C PHE A 396 1.43 -9.04 -7.88
N ILE A 397 1.56 -8.14 -8.84
CA ILE A 397 2.69 -7.22 -8.95
C ILE A 397 2.24 -5.83 -8.48
N LYS A 398 3.06 -5.21 -7.62
CA LYS A 398 3.06 -3.77 -7.45
C LYS A 398 4.01 -3.23 -8.52
N TYR A 399 3.47 -2.64 -9.57
CA TYR A 399 4.27 -2.04 -10.63
C TYR A 399 4.89 -0.76 -10.15
N LEU A 400 6.15 -0.53 -10.51
CA LEU A 400 6.76 0.79 -10.44
C LEU A 400 6.35 1.58 -11.67
N ASN A 401 5.92 2.81 -11.45
CA ASN A 401 5.84 3.78 -12.50
C ASN A 401 7.17 4.53 -12.54
N PHE A 402 8.02 4.18 -13.49
CA PHE A 402 9.34 4.79 -13.63
C PHE A 402 9.26 6.27 -14.03
N ASP A 403 8.17 6.71 -14.68
CA ASP A 403 7.93 8.12 -14.95
C ASP A 403 7.70 8.93 -13.65
N SER A 404 7.21 8.26 -12.61
CA SER A 404 7.00 8.82 -11.27
C SER A 404 7.93 8.21 -10.22
N TRP A 405 8.91 7.40 -10.59
CA TRP A 405 9.87 6.84 -9.63
C TRP A 405 10.65 7.94 -8.94
N ASN A 406 11.02 8.95 -9.68
CA ASN A 406 11.60 10.18 -9.15
C ASN A 406 10.71 10.88 -8.11
N TYR A 407 9.41 10.54 -8.09
CA TYR A 407 8.41 11.12 -7.19
C TYR A 407 8.17 10.31 -5.90
N LEU A 408 8.18 8.97 -5.98
CA LEU A 408 7.77 8.09 -4.88
C LEU A 408 8.94 7.67 -3.98
N ILE A 409 10.14 7.68 -4.51
CA ILE A 409 11.35 7.37 -3.77
C ILE A 409 12.10 8.68 -3.67
N ARG A 410 12.34 9.13 -2.45
CA ARG A 410 13.30 10.18 -2.25
C ARG A 410 14.56 9.76 -2.97
N GLU A 411 14.94 10.50 -3.99
CA GLU A 411 16.06 10.19 -4.86
C GLU A 411 17.33 9.92 -4.07
N GLU A 412 17.52 10.66 -2.96
CA GLU A 412 18.58 10.43 -1.99
C GLU A 412 18.65 8.99 -1.49
N THR A 413 17.51 8.34 -1.23
CA THR A 413 17.46 6.94 -0.77
C THR A 413 17.86 5.97 -1.86
N LEU A 414 17.42 6.22 -3.10
CA LEU A 414 17.76 5.40 -4.25
C LEU A 414 19.25 5.56 -4.59
N CYS A 415 19.74 6.79 -4.67
CA CYS A 415 21.13 7.13 -4.90
C CYS A 415 22.04 6.50 -3.84
N PHE A 416 21.66 6.62 -2.57
CA PHE A 416 22.38 5.98 -1.47
C PHE A 416 22.43 4.45 -1.62
N HIS A 417 21.30 3.80 -1.94
CA HIS A 417 21.23 2.35 -2.08
C HIS A 417 22.13 1.81 -3.20
N TYR A 418 22.28 2.56 -4.29
CA TYR A 418 23.10 2.17 -5.44
C TYR A 418 24.49 2.83 -5.46
N ASP A 419 24.86 3.62 -4.47
CA ASP A 419 26.10 4.42 -4.40
C ASP A 419 26.26 5.31 -5.65
N LYS A 420 25.23 6.11 -5.91
CA LYS A 420 25.16 7.06 -7.02
C LYS A 420 24.85 8.46 -6.49
N ASP A 421 25.25 9.49 -7.23
CA ASP A 421 24.93 10.87 -6.91
C ASP A 421 23.56 11.26 -7.48
N ASN A 422 23.20 10.73 -8.65
CA ASN A 422 21.94 10.99 -9.32
C ASN A 422 21.50 9.79 -10.16
N ILE A 423 20.21 9.44 -10.12
CA ILE A 423 19.60 8.38 -10.94
C ILE A 423 18.31 8.95 -11.53
N GLN A 424 18.27 9.09 -12.85
CA GLN A 424 17.12 9.62 -13.57
C GLN A 424 16.64 8.68 -14.66
N PHE A 425 15.32 8.50 -14.74
CA PHE A 425 14.66 7.83 -15.86
C PHE A 425 14.00 8.88 -16.73
N VAL A 426 14.49 8.99 -17.95
CA VAL A 426 14.09 10.04 -18.89
C VAL A 426 13.50 9.45 -20.16
N ASN A 427 12.69 10.24 -20.88
CA ASN A 427 12.17 9.83 -22.17
C ASN A 427 13.29 9.70 -23.23
N ASP A 428 13.00 9.02 -24.34
CA ASP A 428 13.99 8.75 -25.40
C ASP A 428 14.62 10.04 -25.97
N SER A 429 13.88 11.12 -26.06
CA SER A 429 14.38 12.39 -26.60
C SER A 429 15.45 12.99 -25.70
N VAL A 430 15.19 13.06 -24.38
CA VAL A 430 16.15 13.58 -23.40
C VAL A 430 17.34 12.64 -23.28
N TYR A 431 17.10 11.33 -23.22
CA TYR A 431 18.16 10.32 -23.13
C TYR A 431 19.17 10.42 -24.29
N ASN A 432 18.67 10.40 -25.53
CA ASN A 432 19.52 10.47 -26.72
C ASN A 432 20.26 11.80 -26.77
N ALA A 433 19.58 12.91 -26.48
CA ALA A 433 20.18 14.24 -26.47
C ALA A 433 21.29 14.38 -25.42
N TYR A 434 21.09 13.81 -24.24
CA TYR A 434 22.09 13.82 -23.18
C TYR A 434 23.35 13.02 -23.57
N HIS A 435 23.19 11.76 -23.99
CA HIS A 435 24.31 10.88 -24.32
C HIS A 435 25.06 11.25 -25.62
N GLU A 436 24.38 11.95 -26.52
CA GLU A 436 25.00 12.46 -27.76
C GLU A 436 25.65 13.83 -27.55
N GLY A 437 25.62 14.40 -26.33
CA GLY A 437 26.19 15.72 -26.05
C GLY A 437 25.42 16.87 -26.71
N ARG A 438 24.14 16.67 -27.00
CA ARG A 438 23.28 17.61 -27.75
C ARG A 438 22.06 18.07 -26.93
N LEU A 439 22.15 18.03 -25.60
CA LEU A 439 21.02 18.36 -24.73
C LEU A 439 20.47 19.76 -24.99
N LEU A 440 21.36 20.73 -25.24
CA LEU A 440 21.02 22.14 -25.46
C LEU A 440 21.04 22.55 -26.93
N ASP A 441 21.18 21.61 -27.91
CA ASP A 441 21.15 21.96 -29.32
C ASP A 441 19.82 22.58 -29.72
N GLY A 442 19.87 23.76 -30.32
CA GLY A 442 18.69 24.54 -30.70
C GLY A 442 18.02 25.26 -29.50
N ALA A 443 18.73 25.38 -28.38
CA ALA A 443 18.25 26.14 -27.25
C ALA A 443 18.12 27.62 -27.59
N VAL A 444 17.00 28.22 -27.20
CA VAL A 444 16.70 29.64 -27.34
C VAL A 444 16.67 30.25 -25.95
N PRO A 445 17.49 31.25 -25.63
CA PRO A 445 17.43 31.94 -24.36
C PRO A 445 16.03 32.52 -24.12
N VAL A 446 15.49 32.31 -22.94
CA VAL A 446 14.20 32.86 -22.51
C VAL A 446 14.47 33.96 -21.48
N PRO A 447 13.97 35.18 -21.69
CA PRO A 447 14.00 36.21 -20.65
C PRO A 447 13.27 35.71 -19.40
N PHE A 448 13.84 35.94 -18.23
CA PHE A 448 13.25 35.51 -16.97
C PHE A 448 13.50 36.53 -15.85
N GLU A 449 12.66 36.44 -14.82
CA GLU A 449 12.86 37.11 -13.54
C GLU A 449 12.82 36.05 -12.45
N ALA A 450 13.92 35.85 -11.72
CA ALA A 450 13.96 34.99 -10.55
C ALA A 450 13.90 35.88 -9.30
N ARG A 451 12.81 35.79 -8.53
CA ARG A 451 12.64 36.56 -7.32
C ARG A 451 13.40 35.93 -6.17
N ASP A 452 14.18 36.75 -5.48
CA ASP A 452 14.93 36.39 -4.27
C ASP A 452 15.94 35.23 -4.44
N CYS A 453 16.42 34.96 -5.67
CA CYS A 453 17.36 33.88 -5.90
C CYS A 453 18.38 34.17 -7.02
N GLU A 454 19.67 34.26 -6.61
CA GLU A 454 20.81 34.34 -7.53
C GLU A 454 21.23 32.98 -8.11
N ALA A 455 20.58 31.89 -7.71
CA ALA A 455 20.95 30.55 -8.14
C ALA A 455 20.53 30.20 -9.57
N VAL A 456 19.55 30.90 -10.16
CA VAL A 456 19.16 30.73 -11.57
C VAL A 456 20.05 31.60 -12.43
N GLN A 457 20.84 30.96 -13.31
CA GLN A 457 21.77 31.67 -14.19
C GLN A 457 21.17 31.96 -15.57
N GLU A 458 20.61 30.92 -16.20
CA GLU A 458 20.04 31.04 -17.55
C GLU A 458 18.83 30.15 -17.68
N VAL A 459 17.91 30.54 -18.57
CA VAL A 459 16.74 29.74 -18.93
C VAL A 459 16.71 29.57 -20.44
N PHE A 460 16.50 28.37 -20.90
CA PHE A 460 16.45 28.01 -22.31
C PHE A 460 15.14 27.30 -22.65
N ALA A 461 14.50 27.73 -23.72
CA ALA A 461 13.45 26.93 -24.36
C ALA A 461 14.07 26.05 -25.45
N LEU A 462 13.64 24.82 -25.54
CA LEU A 462 14.00 23.88 -26.58
C LEU A 462 12.75 23.42 -27.33
N PRO A 463 12.17 24.28 -28.21
CA PRO A 463 10.87 24.05 -28.84
C PRO A 463 10.83 22.75 -29.66
N ALA A 464 11.93 22.41 -30.34
CA ALA A 464 12.02 21.17 -31.13
C ALA A 464 11.92 19.90 -30.28
N ARG A 465 12.11 20.00 -28.97
CA ARG A 465 12.09 18.88 -28.01
C ARG A 465 10.98 18.98 -26.98
N GLY A 466 10.29 20.11 -26.93
CA GLY A 466 9.16 20.32 -26.04
C GLY A 466 9.54 20.46 -24.57
N TYR A 467 10.74 20.97 -24.23
CA TYR A 467 11.13 21.22 -22.85
C TYR A 467 11.83 22.56 -22.62
N VAL A 468 11.88 22.96 -21.36
CA VAL A 468 12.61 24.13 -20.86
C VAL A 468 13.74 23.64 -19.96
N ALA A 469 14.94 24.21 -20.12
CA ALA A 469 16.10 23.95 -19.29
C ALA A 469 16.41 25.22 -18.46
N VAL A 470 16.55 25.08 -17.16
CA VAL A 470 16.96 26.14 -16.23
C VAL A 470 18.35 25.80 -15.73
N GLN A 471 19.34 26.63 -16.09
CA GLN A 471 20.70 26.47 -15.59
C GLN A 471 20.80 27.06 -14.18
N MET A 472 21.36 26.25 -13.28
CA MET A 472 21.55 26.62 -11.89
C MET A 472 23.03 26.92 -11.61
N SER A 473 23.31 27.71 -10.58
CA SER A 473 24.66 27.87 -10.04
C SER A 473 25.14 26.55 -9.43
N GLN A 474 26.47 26.29 -9.52
CA GLN A 474 27.06 25.03 -9.05
C GLN A 474 26.82 24.77 -7.55
N ASP A 475 26.76 23.50 -7.18
CA ASP A 475 26.65 22.94 -5.81
C ASP A 475 25.35 23.27 -5.05
N THR A 476 24.27 23.53 -5.75
CA THR A 476 23.04 24.03 -5.11
C THR A 476 21.83 23.12 -5.24
N ILE A 477 21.83 22.11 -6.12
CA ILE A 477 20.65 21.28 -6.36
C ILE A 477 20.56 20.16 -5.31
N SER A 478 19.48 20.17 -4.52
CA SER A 478 19.04 18.98 -3.80
C SER A 478 18.10 18.17 -4.68
N TYR A 479 18.44 16.90 -4.88
CA TYR A 479 17.66 15.98 -5.68
C TYR A 479 16.37 15.49 -4.98
N ALA A 480 16.01 16.10 -3.85
CA ALA A 480 14.90 15.67 -3.01
C ALA A 480 13.51 16.13 -3.48
N TYR A 481 13.44 17.16 -4.33
CA TYR A 481 12.19 17.73 -4.84
C TYR A 481 12.26 17.97 -6.34
N GLN A 482 11.33 17.32 -7.06
CA GLN A 482 11.34 17.33 -8.53
C GLN A 482 10.04 17.87 -9.12
N PHE A 483 9.32 18.74 -8.36
CA PHE A 483 8.06 19.33 -8.82
C PHE A 483 8.05 20.83 -8.60
N ALA A 484 7.60 21.53 -9.63
CA ALA A 484 7.28 22.94 -9.58
C ALA A 484 5.76 23.14 -9.59
N GLN A 485 5.25 24.03 -8.77
CA GLN A 485 3.91 24.55 -8.97
C GLN A 485 3.95 25.53 -10.13
N ALA A 486 3.19 25.23 -11.19
CA ALA A 486 3.07 26.10 -12.35
C ALA A 486 1.86 27.03 -12.21
N PHE A 487 1.98 28.24 -12.75
CA PHE A 487 0.94 29.27 -12.73
C PHE A 487 0.76 29.87 -14.13
N GLN A 488 -0.48 30.21 -14.48
CA GLN A 488 -0.81 30.98 -15.68
C GLN A 488 -0.44 32.46 -15.49
N ALA A 489 -0.51 33.23 -16.57
CA ALA A 489 -0.20 34.67 -16.57
C ALA A 489 -1.09 35.49 -15.62
N ASP A 490 -2.31 35.04 -15.39
CA ASP A 490 -3.26 35.66 -14.45
C ASP A 490 -3.04 35.28 -12.98
N GLY A 491 -2.01 34.45 -12.70
CA GLY A 491 -1.69 33.95 -11.37
C GLY A 491 -2.48 32.71 -10.95
N THR A 492 -3.34 32.18 -11.80
CA THR A 492 -4.10 30.95 -11.51
C THR A 492 -3.16 29.74 -11.48
N PRO A 493 -3.14 28.92 -10.39
CA PRO A 493 -2.32 27.73 -10.35
C PRO A 493 -2.81 26.68 -11.35
N MET A 494 -1.88 26.01 -12.00
CA MET A 494 -2.19 24.83 -12.81
C MET A 494 -2.67 23.68 -11.91
N PRO A 495 -3.60 22.84 -12.39
CA PRO A 495 -4.24 21.81 -11.57
C PRO A 495 -3.28 20.71 -11.10
N PHE A 496 -2.12 20.57 -11.75
CA PHE A 496 -1.10 19.59 -11.43
C PHE A 496 0.28 20.25 -11.37
N PRO A 497 1.15 19.82 -10.43
CA PRO A 497 2.53 20.26 -10.42
C PRO A 497 3.27 19.73 -11.65
N VAL A 498 4.25 20.47 -12.11
CA VAL A 498 5.10 20.13 -13.26
C VAL A 498 6.36 19.45 -12.74
N PRO A 499 6.67 18.21 -13.19
CA PRO A 499 7.92 17.57 -12.82
C PRO A 499 9.11 18.25 -13.50
N TYR A 500 10.27 18.23 -12.84
CA TYR A 500 11.54 18.60 -13.45
C TYR A 500 12.60 17.53 -13.16
N LEU A 501 13.61 17.48 -14.03
CA LEU A 501 14.71 16.52 -13.96
C LEU A 501 16.01 17.29 -13.70
N PRO A 502 16.65 17.12 -12.53
CA PRO A 502 17.95 17.69 -12.27
C PRO A 502 19.02 16.89 -13.02
N LEU A 503 19.81 17.54 -13.86
CA LEU A 503 20.87 16.92 -14.66
C LEU A 503 22.16 17.72 -14.58
N LEU A 504 23.28 17.03 -14.38
CA LEU A 504 24.60 17.61 -14.59
C LEU A 504 24.99 17.39 -16.05
N TYR A 505 25.20 18.44 -16.81
CA TYR A 505 25.55 18.38 -18.22
C TYR A 505 26.65 19.38 -18.56
N GLN A 506 27.77 18.91 -19.13
CA GLN A 506 28.94 19.71 -19.48
C GLN A 506 29.47 20.59 -18.33
N GLY A 507 29.41 20.08 -17.08
CA GLY A 507 29.89 20.79 -15.90
C GLY A 507 28.93 21.82 -15.31
N HIS A 508 27.71 21.93 -15.84
CA HIS A 508 26.66 22.80 -15.33
C HIS A 508 25.46 22.00 -14.87
N GLU A 509 24.80 22.47 -13.81
CA GLU A 509 23.56 21.89 -13.31
C GLU A 509 22.36 22.49 -14.01
N TYR A 510 21.47 21.63 -14.51
CA TYR A 510 20.23 22.00 -15.20
C TYR A 510 19.03 21.35 -14.54
N LEU A 511 17.94 22.11 -14.47
CA LEU A 511 16.61 21.57 -14.21
C LEU A 511 15.87 21.50 -15.55
N ILE A 512 15.55 20.29 -15.98
CA ILE A 512 14.83 20.07 -17.25
C ILE A 512 13.35 19.91 -16.93
N PHE A 513 12.53 20.78 -17.49
CA PHE A 513 11.07 20.75 -17.40
C PHE A 513 10.51 20.15 -18.71
N PRO A 514 10.18 18.86 -18.76
CA PRO A 514 9.57 18.26 -19.94
C PRO A 514 8.12 18.73 -20.06
N SER A 515 7.71 19.12 -21.26
CA SER A 515 6.30 19.40 -21.59
C SER A 515 5.65 20.52 -20.77
N LEU A 516 6.32 21.68 -20.66
CA LEU A 516 5.63 22.88 -20.14
C LEU A 516 4.51 23.29 -21.11
N ASP A 517 3.29 23.44 -20.58
CA ASP A 517 2.17 24.04 -21.32
C ASP A 517 2.54 25.49 -21.68
N GLU A 518 2.24 25.93 -22.91
CA GLU A 518 2.48 27.30 -23.38
C GLU A 518 1.83 28.37 -22.51
N LYS A 519 0.84 27.99 -21.69
CA LYS A 519 0.16 28.87 -20.73
C LYS A 519 0.93 29.11 -19.44
N VAL A 520 2.02 28.40 -19.19
CA VAL A 520 2.80 28.55 -17.97
C VAL A 520 3.65 29.80 -18.06
N ALA A 521 3.32 30.77 -17.21
CA ALA A 521 4.05 32.02 -17.11
C ALA A 521 4.96 32.11 -15.87
N ARG A 522 4.72 31.28 -14.85
CA ARG A 522 5.51 31.25 -13.62
C ARG A 522 5.64 29.83 -13.09
N LEU A 523 6.82 29.49 -12.60
CA LEU A 523 7.15 28.26 -11.89
C LEU A 523 7.58 28.62 -10.46
N SER A 524 7.04 27.90 -9.47
CA SER A 524 7.49 27.98 -8.07
C SER A 524 8.01 26.61 -7.67
N PHE A 525 9.30 26.52 -7.34
CA PHE A 525 9.97 25.26 -7.01
C PHE A 525 11.10 25.50 -6.00
N ASN A 526 11.45 24.46 -5.27
CA ASN A 526 12.56 24.49 -4.34
C ASN A 526 13.56 23.36 -4.65
N PRO A 527 14.66 23.66 -5.35
CA PRO A 527 15.66 22.66 -5.68
C PRO A 527 16.67 22.41 -4.56
N PHE A 528 16.63 23.16 -3.44
CA PHE A 528 17.70 23.14 -2.44
C PHE A 528 17.36 22.32 -1.19
N THR A 529 16.18 22.50 -0.61
CA THR A 529 15.78 21.80 0.62
C THR A 529 14.25 21.75 0.76
N LEU A 530 13.77 20.85 1.64
CA LEU A 530 12.37 20.76 2.07
C LEU A 530 11.87 22.01 2.84
N GLU A 531 12.77 22.79 3.44
CA GLU A 531 12.46 23.85 4.40
C GLU A 531 12.79 25.26 3.86
N GLY A 532 13.36 25.38 2.66
CA GLY A 532 13.74 26.65 2.05
C GLY A 532 12.55 27.36 1.39
N ALA A 533 12.68 28.67 1.21
CA ALA A 533 11.73 29.43 0.40
C ALA A 533 11.78 28.94 -1.06
N PRO A 534 10.62 28.78 -1.74
CA PRO A 534 10.61 28.40 -3.14
C PRO A 534 11.18 29.50 -4.02
N ILE A 535 11.85 29.10 -5.10
CA ILE A 535 12.23 30.00 -6.18
C ILE A 535 10.98 30.29 -7.00
N ASP A 536 10.64 31.57 -7.16
CA ASP A 536 9.62 32.02 -8.08
C ASP A 536 10.29 32.48 -9.39
N LEU A 537 10.19 31.64 -10.41
CA LEU A 537 10.72 31.90 -11.73
C LEU A 537 9.59 32.38 -12.65
N VAL A 538 9.62 33.66 -13.01
CA VAL A 538 8.70 34.24 -14.00
C VAL A 538 9.35 34.12 -15.37
N LEU A 539 8.71 33.39 -16.26
CA LEU A 539 9.13 33.24 -17.66
C LEU A 539 8.60 34.45 -18.44
N GLY A 540 9.51 35.27 -18.93
CA GLY A 540 9.17 36.40 -19.77
C GLY A 540 8.73 35.88 -21.15
N VAL A 541 7.44 35.80 -21.37
CA VAL A 541 6.88 35.59 -22.71
C VAL A 541 6.64 36.97 -23.32
N THR A 542 7.64 37.49 -24.02
CA THR A 542 7.37 38.37 -25.14
C THR A 542 7.50 37.51 -26.39
N VAL A 543 6.43 36.81 -26.72
CA VAL A 543 6.22 36.35 -28.08
C VAL A 543 5.51 37.47 -28.79
N ASP A 544 6.27 38.34 -29.45
CA ASP A 544 5.77 39.15 -30.55
C ASP A 544 5.65 38.29 -31.80
#